data_4619e5d48e457e55da093a8fd63f0000
#
_entry.id   4619e5d48e457e55da093a8fd63f0000
#
_cell.length_a   1.000
_cell.length_b   1.000
_cell.length_c   1.000
_cell.angle_alpha   90.00
_cell.angle_beta   90.00
_cell.angle_gamma   90.00
#
_symmetry.space_group_name_H-M   'P 1'
#
loop_
_entity.id
_entity.type
_entity.pdbx_description
1 polymer ?
#
loop_
_entity_poly.entity_id
_entity_poly.type
_entity_poly.pdbx_seq_one_letter_code
_entity_poly.pdbx_strand_id
1 'polypeptide(L)'
;MKYVWLTIKKMLRYLLKPLSFVPALCVMYLIYSFSAQAGAESGELSMKVSGKIVEIGARVLNRELTAAQIAQYAAEIHFWVRKTAHFSEYMLLGISVALPLYVYRVRGIWLVLAAGLFCMAFAGLDEYHQSFVAGRTPALKDVAIDSAGSVTGIYICLLYTSPSPRDRSLS
;
A
#
# COMPACT_ATOMS: atom_id res chain seq x y z
N MET A 1 -18.82 -13.78 38.53
CA MET A 1 -18.84 -12.69 37.50
C MET A 1 -17.48 -12.49 36.80
N LYS A 2 -16.33 -12.43 37.48
CA LYS A 2 -15.00 -12.20 36.89
C LYS A 2 -14.60 -13.25 35.83
N TYR A 3 -14.86 -14.53 36.09
CA TYR A 3 -14.53 -15.64 35.16
C TYR A 3 -15.41 -15.62 33.91
N VAL A 4 -16.69 -15.35 34.01
CA VAL A 4 -17.62 -15.24 32.89
C VAL A 4 -17.16 -14.10 31.96
N TRP A 5 -16.79 -12.96 32.52
CA TRP A 5 -16.31 -11.82 31.75
C TRP A 5 -14.98 -12.10 31.03
N LEU A 6 -14.05 -12.81 31.68
CA LEU A 6 -12.79 -13.26 31.07
C LEU A 6 -13.03 -14.23 29.91
N THR A 7 -13.97 -15.15 30.06
CA THR A 7 -14.38 -16.10 29.01
C THR A 7 -15.00 -15.36 27.82
N ILE A 8 -15.91 -14.42 28.06
CA ILE A 8 -16.52 -13.59 27.01
C ILE A 8 -15.46 -12.79 26.26
N LYS A 9 -14.53 -12.14 26.96
CA LYS A 9 -13.41 -11.41 26.32
C LYS A 9 -12.54 -12.34 25.46
N LYS A 10 -12.27 -13.55 25.94
CA LYS A 10 -11.48 -14.53 25.20
C LYS A 10 -12.23 -14.98 23.93
N MET A 11 -13.50 -15.32 24.04
CA MET A 11 -14.35 -15.67 22.88
C MET A 11 -14.42 -14.52 21.87
N LEU A 12 -14.72 -13.31 22.33
CA LEU A 12 -14.80 -12.11 21.48
C LEU A 12 -13.48 -11.85 20.74
N ARG A 13 -12.35 -12.03 21.42
CA ARG A 13 -11.02 -11.89 20.81
C ARG A 13 -10.76 -12.92 19.72
N TYR A 14 -11.22 -14.18 19.89
CA TYR A 14 -11.12 -15.21 18.86
C TYR A 14 -12.03 -14.91 17.66
N LEU A 15 -13.26 -14.45 17.91
CA LEU A 15 -14.22 -14.07 16.87
C LEU A 15 -13.77 -12.83 16.06
N LEU A 16 -13.08 -11.88 16.71
CA LEU A 16 -12.63 -10.66 16.05
C LEU A 16 -11.29 -10.82 15.31
N LYS A 17 -10.51 -11.87 15.61
CA LYS A 17 -9.23 -12.08 14.92
C LYS A 17 -9.33 -12.14 13.39
N PRO A 18 -10.29 -12.85 12.77
CA PRO A 18 -10.43 -12.87 11.31
C PRO A 18 -10.71 -11.51 10.70
N LEU A 19 -11.37 -10.61 11.43
CA LEU A 19 -11.63 -9.24 10.98
C LEU A 19 -10.35 -8.42 10.77
N SER A 20 -9.22 -8.85 11.35
CA SER A 20 -7.92 -8.22 11.09
C SER A 20 -7.45 -8.33 9.64
N PHE A 21 -8.00 -9.25 8.85
CA PHE A 21 -7.73 -9.38 7.41
C PHE A 21 -8.55 -8.42 6.54
N VAL A 22 -9.62 -7.82 7.07
CA VAL A 22 -10.50 -6.93 6.29
C VAL A 22 -9.72 -5.76 5.66
N PRO A 23 -8.82 -5.05 6.36
CA PRO A 23 -8.02 -4.00 5.71
C PRO A 23 -7.21 -4.51 4.52
N ALA A 24 -6.59 -5.69 4.62
CA ALA A 24 -5.82 -6.27 3.52
C ALA A 24 -6.72 -6.58 2.31
N LEU A 25 -7.89 -7.18 2.54
CA LEU A 25 -8.87 -7.44 1.48
C LEU A 25 -9.37 -6.15 0.82
N CYS A 26 -9.62 -5.09 1.59
CA CYS A 26 -10.02 -3.79 1.07
C CYS A 26 -8.92 -3.18 0.18
N VAL A 27 -7.66 -3.21 0.64
CA VAL A 27 -6.53 -2.68 -0.15
C VAL A 27 -6.30 -3.51 -1.41
N MET A 28 -6.37 -4.84 -1.34
CA MET A 28 -6.28 -5.71 -2.51
C MET A 28 -7.38 -5.41 -3.53
N TYR A 29 -8.61 -5.20 -3.07
CA TYR A 29 -9.71 -4.82 -3.94
C TYR A 29 -9.51 -3.45 -4.60
N LEU A 30 -8.98 -2.46 -3.86
CA LEU A 30 -8.65 -1.14 -4.41
C LEU A 30 -7.56 -1.24 -5.48
N ILE A 31 -6.47 -1.96 -5.22
CA ILE A 31 -5.39 -2.18 -6.19
C ILE A 31 -5.97 -2.84 -7.44
N TYR A 32 -6.72 -3.93 -7.30
CA TYR A 32 -7.36 -4.60 -8.43
C TYR A 32 -8.27 -3.66 -9.23
N SER A 33 -9.07 -2.83 -8.56
CA SER A 33 -9.99 -1.89 -9.20
C SER A 33 -9.26 -0.83 -10.03
N PHE A 34 -8.12 -0.31 -9.54
CA PHE A 34 -7.28 0.63 -10.29
C PHE A 34 -6.51 -0.06 -11.42
N SER A 35 -6.06 -1.29 -11.19
CA SER A 35 -5.37 -2.09 -12.20
C SER A 35 -6.29 -2.49 -13.37
N ALA A 36 -7.58 -2.68 -13.11
CA ALA A 36 -8.56 -3.02 -14.13
C ALA A 36 -8.93 -1.85 -15.07
N GLN A 37 -8.57 -0.61 -14.71
CA GLN A 37 -8.81 0.56 -15.55
C GLN A 37 -7.93 0.54 -16.79
N ALA A 38 -8.51 0.92 -17.95
CA ALA A 38 -7.77 1.07 -19.19
C ALA A 38 -6.58 2.04 -19.02
N GLY A 39 -5.49 1.78 -19.74
CA GLY A 39 -4.26 2.58 -19.61
C GLY A 39 -4.47 4.08 -19.87
N ALA A 40 -5.37 4.43 -20.81
CA ALA A 40 -5.75 5.81 -21.11
C ALA A 40 -6.46 6.48 -19.91
N GLU A 41 -7.44 5.80 -19.30
CA GLU A 41 -8.20 6.31 -18.15
C GLU A 41 -7.30 6.52 -16.94
N SER A 42 -6.50 5.51 -16.59
CA SER A 42 -5.51 5.60 -15.53
C SER A 42 -4.46 6.69 -15.78
N GLY A 43 -4.05 6.88 -17.05
CA GLY A 43 -3.16 7.95 -17.49
C GLY A 43 -3.78 9.33 -17.30
N GLU A 44 -5.05 9.51 -17.65
CA GLU A 44 -5.76 10.78 -17.46
C GLU A 44 -5.90 11.15 -15.98
N LEU A 45 -6.25 10.19 -15.14
CA LEU A 45 -6.34 10.41 -13.69
C LEU A 45 -5.00 10.86 -13.09
N SER A 46 -3.92 10.15 -13.41
CA SER A 46 -2.59 10.53 -12.92
C SER A 46 -2.10 11.86 -13.48
N MET A 47 -2.48 12.23 -14.71
CA MET A 47 -2.19 13.54 -15.29
C MET A 47 -2.93 14.67 -14.55
N LYS A 48 -4.21 14.47 -14.21
CA LYS A 48 -4.98 15.42 -13.39
C LYS A 48 -4.34 15.63 -12.02
N VAL A 49 -3.89 14.54 -11.36
CA VAL A 49 -3.18 14.61 -10.07
C VAL A 49 -1.86 15.38 -10.24
N SER A 50 -1.08 15.10 -11.29
CA SER A 50 0.17 15.81 -11.59
C SER A 50 -0.06 17.30 -11.76
N GLY A 51 -1.11 17.70 -12.51
CA GLY A 51 -1.49 19.10 -12.68
C GLY A 51 -1.81 19.78 -11.34
N LYS A 52 -2.54 19.10 -10.46
CA LYS A 52 -2.84 19.62 -9.12
C LYS A 52 -1.58 19.80 -8.25
N ILE A 53 -0.64 18.86 -8.32
CA ILE A 53 0.64 18.96 -7.61
C ILE A 53 1.41 20.19 -8.08
N VAL A 54 1.48 20.44 -9.41
CA VAL A 54 2.15 21.61 -9.98
C VAL A 54 1.45 22.91 -9.55
N GLU A 55 0.11 22.97 -9.61
CA GLU A 55 -0.65 24.14 -9.14
C GLU A 55 -0.39 24.47 -7.66
N ILE A 56 -0.40 23.45 -6.79
CA ILE A 56 -0.12 23.62 -5.36
C ILE A 56 1.32 24.10 -5.16
N GLY A 57 2.29 23.46 -5.84
CA GLY A 57 3.69 23.85 -5.79
C GLY A 57 3.91 25.31 -6.23
N ALA A 58 3.27 25.73 -7.32
CA ALA A 58 3.33 27.10 -7.80
C ALA A 58 2.80 28.12 -6.77
N ARG A 59 1.67 27.80 -6.13
CA ARG A 59 1.10 28.63 -5.06
C ARG A 59 2.04 28.75 -3.86
N VAL A 60 2.62 27.65 -3.40
CA VAL A 60 3.56 27.63 -2.27
C VAL A 60 4.81 28.46 -2.58
N LEU A 61 5.27 28.43 -3.83
CA LEU A 61 6.44 29.16 -4.29
C LEU A 61 6.13 30.61 -4.77
N ASN A 62 4.87 31.07 -4.59
CA ASN A 62 4.40 32.37 -5.09
C ASN A 62 4.74 32.61 -6.58
N ARG A 63 4.57 31.57 -7.41
CA ARG A 63 4.77 31.62 -8.85
C ARG A 63 3.43 31.59 -9.59
N GLU A 64 3.25 32.52 -10.52
CA GLU A 64 2.12 32.47 -11.45
C GLU A 64 2.52 31.67 -12.68
N LEU A 65 1.85 30.55 -12.91
CA LEU A 65 2.06 29.69 -14.06
C LEU A 65 0.84 29.77 -14.99
N THR A 66 1.11 29.84 -16.28
CA THR A 66 0.06 29.73 -17.31
C THR A 66 -0.44 28.27 -17.39
N ALA A 67 -1.64 28.07 -17.93
CA ALA A 67 -2.20 26.74 -18.14
C ALA A 67 -1.27 25.83 -18.98
N ALA A 68 -0.58 26.39 -19.98
CA ALA A 68 0.37 25.66 -20.80
C ALA A 68 1.60 25.20 -19.99
N GLN A 69 2.14 26.03 -19.12
CA GLN A 69 3.25 25.67 -18.24
C GLN A 69 2.86 24.61 -17.22
N ILE A 70 1.63 24.70 -16.64
CA ILE A 70 1.12 23.68 -15.74
C ILE A 70 1.03 22.33 -16.47
N ALA A 71 0.49 22.29 -17.68
CA ALA A 71 0.38 21.08 -18.48
C ALA A 71 1.76 20.48 -18.81
N GLN A 72 2.74 21.32 -19.16
CA GLN A 72 4.11 20.89 -19.44
C GLN A 72 4.75 20.24 -18.21
N TYR A 73 4.77 20.95 -17.06
CA TYR A 73 5.35 20.42 -15.82
C TYR A 73 4.61 19.17 -15.32
N ALA A 74 3.28 19.12 -15.48
CA ALA A 74 2.50 17.94 -15.16
C ALA A 74 2.94 16.72 -15.98
N ALA A 75 3.20 16.90 -17.28
CA ALA A 75 3.70 15.84 -18.14
C ALA A 75 5.10 15.35 -17.73
N GLU A 76 5.97 16.25 -17.28
CA GLU A 76 7.32 15.90 -16.80
C GLU A 76 7.29 15.04 -15.52
N ILE A 77 6.39 15.36 -14.57
CA ILE A 77 6.32 14.63 -13.31
C ILE A 77 5.36 13.43 -13.34
N HIS A 78 4.53 13.31 -14.38
CA HIS A 78 3.49 12.29 -14.49
C HIS A 78 3.99 10.86 -14.23
N PHE A 79 5.15 10.51 -14.79
CA PHE A 79 5.76 9.19 -14.57
C PHE A 79 6.02 8.92 -13.09
N TRP A 80 6.61 9.89 -12.39
CA TRP A 80 6.93 9.75 -10.97
C TRP A 80 5.69 9.72 -10.09
N VAL A 81 4.68 10.54 -10.40
CA VAL A 81 3.39 10.53 -9.69
C VAL A 81 2.75 9.15 -9.77
N ARG A 82 2.72 8.55 -10.96
CA ARG A 82 2.19 7.19 -11.16
C ARG A 82 2.97 6.14 -10.36
N LYS A 83 4.32 6.18 -10.43
CA LYS A 83 5.15 5.20 -9.70
C LYS A 83 5.05 5.35 -8.19
N THR A 84 4.95 6.58 -7.69
CA THR A 84 4.73 6.85 -6.27
C THR A 84 3.37 6.36 -5.80
N ALA A 85 2.32 6.50 -6.62
CA ALA A 85 1.00 5.97 -6.32
C ALA A 85 1.05 4.44 -6.14
N HIS A 86 1.59 3.69 -7.10
CA HIS A 86 1.77 2.24 -7.00
C HIS A 86 2.59 1.84 -5.77
N PHE A 87 3.74 2.46 -5.55
CA PHE A 87 4.55 2.23 -4.35
C PHE A 87 3.74 2.42 -3.06
N SER A 88 2.92 3.48 -2.99
CA SER A 88 2.11 3.80 -1.81
C SER A 88 0.97 2.81 -1.59
N GLU A 89 0.30 2.38 -2.66
CA GLU A 89 -0.75 1.36 -2.62
C GLU A 89 -0.18 0.04 -2.07
N TYR A 90 0.96 -0.39 -2.58
CA TYR A 90 1.61 -1.61 -2.10
C TYR A 90 2.24 -1.46 -0.72
N MET A 91 2.67 -0.26 -0.32
CA MET A 91 3.09 0.01 1.05
C MET A 91 1.91 -0.18 2.03
N LEU A 92 0.73 0.32 1.68
CA LEU A 92 -0.49 0.09 2.46
C LEU A 92 -0.87 -1.40 2.49
N LEU A 93 -0.70 -2.12 1.38
CA LEU A 93 -0.91 -3.57 1.34
C LEU A 93 0.04 -4.29 2.30
N GLY A 94 1.32 -3.95 2.28
CA GLY A 94 2.33 -4.52 3.18
C GLY A 94 1.98 -4.34 4.65
N ILE A 95 1.55 -3.14 5.06
CA ILE A 95 1.05 -2.85 6.42
C ILE A 95 -0.17 -3.73 6.72
N SER A 96 -1.14 -3.74 5.82
CA SER A 96 -2.43 -4.41 5.99
C SER A 96 -2.31 -5.94 6.07
N VAL A 97 -1.31 -6.54 5.41
CA VAL A 97 -1.01 -7.97 5.47
C VAL A 97 -0.19 -8.31 6.73
N ALA A 98 0.76 -7.45 7.10
CA ALA A 98 1.59 -7.68 8.29
C ALA A 98 0.78 -7.64 9.60
N LEU A 99 -0.22 -6.76 9.70
CA LEU A 99 -1.06 -6.61 10.90
C LEU A 99 -1.77 -7.90 11.32
N PRO A 100 -2.56 -8.60 10.46
CA PRO A 100 -3.18 -9.86 10.83
C PRO A 100 -2.16 -10.94 11.18
N LEU A 101 -1.06 -11.07 10.43
CA LEU A 101 0.00 -12.02 10.77
C LEU A 101 0.53 -11.76 12.18
N TYR A 102 0.72 -10.49 12.54
CA TYR A 102 1.12 -10.10 13.90
C TYR A 102 0.04 -10.47 14.94
N VAL A 103 -1.25 -10.28 14.66
CA VAL A 103 -2.38 -10.70 15.53
C VAL A 103 -2.40 -12.21 15.73
N TYR A 104 -2.03 -12.99 14.71
CA TYR A 104 -1.90 -14.44 14.75
C TYR A 104 -0.56 -14.94 15.32
N ARG A 105 0.25 -14.02 15.90
CA ARG A 105 1.52 -14.30 16.56
C ARG A 105 2.66 -14.74 15.66
N VAL A 106 2.57 -14.52 14.37
CA VAL A 106 3.72 -14.61 13.49
C VAL A 106 4.65 -13.43 13.80
N ARG A 107 5.95 -13.66 14.02
CA ARG A 107 6.90 -12.67 14.50
C ARG A 107 8.23 -12.72 13.74
N GLY A 108 8.99 -11.62 13.83
CA GLY A 108 10.36 -11.55 13.32
C GLY A 108 10.45 -11.87 11.84
N ILE A 109 11.46 -12.63 11.48
CA ILE A 109 11.75 -12.97 10.08
C ILE A 109 10.60 -13.72 9.39
N TRP A 110 9.86 -14.57 10.11
CA TRP A 110 8.74 -15.31 9.55
C TRP A 110 7.58 -14.41 9.12
N LEU A 111 7.35 -13.31 9.85
CA LEU A 111 6.37 -12.30 9.45
C LEU A 111 6.82 -11.61 8.15
N VAL A 112 8.09 -11.21 8.08
CA VAL A 112 8.66 -10.54 6.88
C VAL A 112 8.56 -11.46 5.68
N LEU A 113 8.97 -12.71 5.81
CA LEU A 113 8.94 -13.67 4.71
C LEU A 113 7.51 -13.97 4.25
N ALA A 114 6.59 -14.26 5.18
CA ALA A 114 5.21 -14.58 4.84
C ALA A 114 4.49 -13.40 4.19
N ALA A 115 4.57 -12.20 4.79
CA ALA A 115 3.96 -10.99 4.24
C ALA A 115 4.62 -10.58 2.92
N GLY A 116 5.96 -10.60 2.86
CA GLY A 116 6.72 -10.21 1.68
C GLY A 116 6.45 -11.10 0.48
N LEU A 117 6.50 -12.44 0.67
CA LEU A 117 6.19 -13.40 -0.40
C LEU A 117 4.74 -13.26 -0.87
N PHE A 118 3.79 -13.06 0.04
CA PHE A 118 2.40 -12.84 -0.31
C PHE A 118 2.23 -11.58 -1.17
N CYS A 119 2.79 -10.44 -0.72
CA CYS A 119 2.67 -9.18 -1.46
C CYS A 119 3.40 -9.23 -2.82
N MET A 120 4.55 -9.88 -2.89
CA MET A 120 5.29 -10.06 -4.16
C MET A 120 4.51 -10.94 -5.13
N ALA A 121 3.91 -12.03 -4.66
CA ALA A 121 3.05 -12.88 -5.49
C ALA A 121 1.83 -12.11 -5.98
N PHE A 122 1.21 -11.28 -5.11
CA PHE A 122 0.08 -10.44 -5.48
C PHE A 122 0.48 -9.39 -6.53
N ALA A 123 1.65 -8.73 -6.39
CA ALA A 123 2.17 -7.79 -7.38
C ALA A 123 2.42 -8.46 -8.75
N GLY A 124 2.97 -9.68 -8.75
CA GLY A 124 3.14 -10.45 -9.98
C GLY A 124 1.82 -10.82 -10.64
N LEU A 125 0.80 -11.21 -9.84
CA LEU A 125 -0.54 -11.50 -10.36
C LEU A 125 -1.25 -10.25 -10.87
N ASP A 126 -1.07 -9.11 -10.20
CA ASP A 126 -1.61 -7.83 -10.63
C ASP A 126 -1.02 -7.41 -11.99
N GLU A 127 0.29 -7.48 -12.14
CA GLU A 127 0.98 -7.19 -13.39
C GLU A 127 0.58 -8.17 -14.52
N TYR A 128 0.40 -9.44 -14.18
CA TYR A 128 -0.15 -10.42 -15.12
C TYR A 128 -1.57 -10.06 -15.54
N HIS A 129 -2.43 -9.64 -14.60
CA HIS A 129 -3.79 -9.16 -14.91
C HIS A 129 -3.75 -7.92 -15.81
N GLN A 130 -2.84 -6.97 -15.55
CA GLN A 130 -2.68 -5.76 -16.37
C GLN A 130 -2.28 -6.09 -17.83
N SER A 131 -1.65 -7.23 -18.09
CA SER A 131 -1.31 -7.66 -19.45
C SER A 131 -2.55 -7.89 -20.35
N PHE A 132 -3.71 -8.10 -19.77
CA PHE A 132 -4.99 -8.25 -20.48
C PHE A 132 -5.78 -6.95 -20.57
N VAL A 133 -5.32 -5.86 -19.95
CA VAL A 133 -6.01 -4.57 -19.94
C VAL A 133 -5.52 -3.69 -21.08
N ALA A 134 -6.45 -3.15 -21.86
CA ALA A 134 -6.13 -2.33 -23.03
C ALA A 134 -5.26 -1.11 -22.65
N GLY A 135 -4.18 -0.90 -23.39
CA GLY A 135 -3.26 0.23 -23.20
C GLY A 135 -2.34 0.12 -22.00
N ARG A 136 -2.27 -1.05 -21.35
CA ARG A 136 -1.26 -1.37 -20.31
C ARG A 136 -0.11 -2.17 -20.93
N THR A 137 1.11 -1.88 -20.49
CA THR A 137 2.32 -2.64 -20.84
C THR A 137 2.94 -3.19 -19.57
N PRO A 138 2.81 -4.50 -19.32
CA PRO A 138 3.36 -5.12 -18.12
C PRO A 138 4.88 -5.01 -18.12
N ALA A 139 5.46 -4.72 -16.95
CA ALA A 139 6.90 -4.60 -16.79
C ALA A 139 7.37 -5.15 -15.43
N LEU A 140 8.34 -6.05 -15.45
CA LEU A 140 8.95 -6.57 -14.22
C LEU A 140 9.47 -5.48 -13.27
N LYS A 141 9.82 -4.30 -13.83
CA LYS A 141 10.20 -3.13 -13.03
C LYS A 141 9.06 -2.65 -12.12
N ASP A 142 7.81 -2.81 -12.55
CA ASP A 142 6.64 -2.40 -11.78
C ASP A 142 6.43 -3.36 -10.61
N VAL A 143 6.55 -4.68 -10.83
CA VAL A 143 6.59 -5.67 -9.74
C VAL A 143 7.67 -5.35 -8.70
N ALA A 144 8.85 -4.89 -9.15
CA ALA A 144 9.94 -4.54 -8.23
C ALA A 144 9.61 -3.29 -7.38
N ILE A 145 8.99 -2.25 -7.97
CA ILE A 145 8.56 -1.04 -7.27
C ILE A 145 7.47 -1.37 -6.24
N ASP A 146 6.48 -2.16 -6.64
CA ASP A 146 5.37 -2.60 -5.81
C ASP A 146 5.86 -3.47 -4.64
N SER A 147 6.79 -4.38 -4.92
CA SER A 147 7.44 -5.18 -3.88
C SER A 147 8.24 -4.33 -2.90
N ALA A 148 8.96 -3.30 -3.38
CA ALA A 148 9.68 -2.37 -2.52
C ALA A 148 8.72 -1.56 -1.64
N GLY A 149 7.58 -1.13 -2.18
CA GLY A 149 6.51 -0.50 -1.40
C GLY A 149 6.03 -1.42 -0.28
N SER A 150 5.70 -2.67 -0.61
CA SER A 150 5.23 -3.67 0.35
C SER A 150 6.24 -3.93 1.47
N VAL A 151 7.52 -4.12 1.13
CA VAL A 151 8.60 -4.32 2.12
C VAL A 151 8.72 -3.11 3.05
N THR A 152 8.62 -1.91 2.52
CA THR A 152 8.61 -0.67 3.30
C THR A 152 7.44 -0.66 4.30
N GLY A 153 6.24 -1.02 3.84
CA GLY A 153 5.05 -1.11 4.69
C GLY A 153 5.18 -2.15 5.79
N ILE A 154 5.70 -3.34 5.47
CA ILE A 154 5.97 -4.41 6.44
C ILE A 154 6.98 -3.93 7.50
N TYR A 155 8.04 -3.24 7.07
CA TYR A 155 9.06 -2.70 7.97
C TYR A 155 8.48 -1.64 8.92
N ILE A 156 7.66 -0.72 8.41
CA ILE A 156 6.94 0.26 9.23
C ILE A 156 6.08 -0.46 10.27
N CYS A 157 5.30 -1.48 9.87
CA CYS A 157 4.50 -2.26 10.80
C CYS A 157 5.35 -2.91 11.90
N LEU A 158 6.52 -3.45 11.57
CA LEU A 158 7.44 -4.04 12.53
C LEU A 158 7.99 -3.02 13.52
N LEU A 159 8.35 -1.81 13.08
CA LEU A 159 8.83 -0.76 13.97
C LEU A 159 7.78 -0.39 15.03
N TYR A 160 6.52 -0.30 14.63
CA TYR A 160 5.42 0.02 15.55
C TYR A 160 4.99 -1.15 16.44
N THR A 161 5.23 -2.39 16.01
CA THR A 161 4.79 -3.58 16.75
C THR A 161 5.90 -4.23 17.57
N SER A 162 7.17 -3.84 17.37
CA SER A 162 8.31 -4.34 18.15
C SER A 162 8.31 -3.71 19.55
N PRO A 163 8.53 -4.50 20.62
CA PRO A 163 8.65 -3.97 21.97
C PRO A 163 9.79 -2.96 22.07
N SER A 164 9.52 -1.81 22.70
CA SER A 164 10.55 -0.81 22.98
C SER A 164 11.71 -1.44 23.78
N PRO A 165 12.96 -0.99 23.58
CA PRO A 165 14.09 -1.40 24.44
C PRO A 165 13.82 -1.19 25.91
N ARG A 166 12.97 -0.21 26.28
CA ARG A 166 12.57 0.07 27.67
C ARG A 166 11.66 -0.99 28.27
N ASP A 167 10.84 -1.67 27.46
CA ASP A 167 9.93 -2.73 27.93
C ASP A 167 10.69 -4.04 28.20
N ARG A 168 11.88 -4.22 27.59
CA ARG A 168 12.75 -5.38 27.81
C ARG A 168 13.56 -5.31 29.10
N SER A 169 13.73 -4.12 29.68
CA SER A 169 14.46 -3.93 30.92
C SER A 169 13.61 -4.10 32.18
N LEU A 170 12.31 -4.27 32.05
CA LEU A 170 11.33 -4.41 33.13
C LEU A 170 10.74 -5.83 33.24
N SER A 171 11.19 -6.78 32.45
CA SER A 171 10.86 -8.20 32.52
C SER A 171 12.09 -8.99 32.94
#